data_402c6e4358852de96af7fe93cf0c2437
#
_entry.id   402c6e4358852de96af7fe93cf0c2437
#
_cell.length_a   1.000
_cell.length_b   1.000
_cell.length_c   1.000
_cell.angle_alpha   90.00
_cell.angle_beta   90.00
_cell.angle_gamma   90.00
#
_symmetry.space_group_name_H-M   'P 1'
#
loop_
_entity.id
_entity.type
_entity.pdbx_description
1 polymer ?
#
loop_
_entity_poly.entity_id
_entity_poly.type
_entity_poly.pdbx_seq_one_letter_code
_entity_poly.pdbx_strand_id
1 'polypeptide(L)'
;MSKSNYDIAHEFAYGATSGRSCNMFIEDDCIYSYGHHFCIAKRVGKGTVLMTTQTYSKSTAKHISCVRNATYHYDHVYCYDPDASHAENQRRFLEEIRELLPYLAKARKPEKWIHEIQVISERAKKYCEFFDIKMEKDLAMFVQSENLNKTNEAYEAELKRRAFREHKLLMKKKREQLEKWHNFEGSDYVSGLDYQELRVNKANKNRIETTMDVEIPFEVAREFYEKLKSGAIKVGDKLFYYAVRRMDSKEIAIGCHTFKRRYLMDFGKRVFC
;
A
#
# COMPACT_ATOMS: atom_id res chain seq x y z
N MET A 1 9.55 -29.92 -39.21
CA MET A 1 10.33 -28.68 -38.92
C MET A 1 9.68 -27.98 -37.76
N SER A 2 10.44 -27.46 -36.81
CA SER A 2 9.89 -26.64 -35.72
C SER A 2 9.48 -25.28 -36.30
N LYS A 3 8.26 -24.82 -35.98
CA LYS A 3 7.75 -23.52 -36.39
C LYS A 3 8.55 -22.39 -35.72
N SER A 4 8.76 -21.30 -36.43
CA SER A 4 9.37 -20.10 -35.86
C SER A 4 8.35 -19.31 -35.07
N ASN A 5 8.80 -18.35 -34.21
CA ASN A 5 7.90 -17.43 -33.51
C ASN A 5 7.10 -16.56 -34.50
N TYR A 6 7.67 -16.27 -35.65
CA TYR A 6 6.99 -15.53 -36.71
C TYR A 6 5.80 -16.32 -37.28
N ASP A 7 6.01 -17.62 -37.59
CA ASP A 7 4.94 -18.50 -38.10
C ASP A 7 3.78 -18.59 -37.11
N ILE A 8 4.09 -18.75 -35.81
CA ILE A 8 3.08 -18.81 -34.74
C ILE A 8 2.29 -17.48 -34.59
N ALA A 9 2.98 -16.35 -34.71
CA ALA A 9 2.31 -15.05 -34.67
C ALA A 9 1.36 -14.87 -35.86
N HIS A 10 1.73 -15.32 -37.05
CA HIS A 10 0.86 -15.31 -38.24
C HIS A 10 -0.30 -16.31 -38.11
N GLU A 11 -0.07 -17.51 -37.62
CA GLU A 11 -1.15 -18.46 -37.34
C GLU A 11 -2.17 -17.89 -36.37
N PHE A 12 -1.71 -17.22 -35.29
CA PHE A 12 -2.58 -16.50 -34.37
C PHE A 12 -3.40 -15.43 -35.09
N ALA A 13 -2.76 -14.60 -35.93
CA ALA A 13 -3.43 -13.55 -36.70
C ALA A 13 -4.48 -14.10 -37.68
N TYR A 14 -4.29 -15.29 -38.19
CA TYR A 14 -5.25 -15.99 -39.10
C TYR A 14 -6.28 -16.84 -38.38
N GLY A 15 -6.38 -16.75 -37.07
CA GLY A 15 -7.45 -17.37 -36.29
C GLY A 15 -7.16 -18.78 -35.79
N ALA A 16 -5.91 -19.26 -35.85
CA ALA A 16 -5.55 -20.55 -35.24
C ALA A 16 -5.83 -20.53 -33.73
N THR A 17 -6.41 -21.62 -33.20
CA THR A 17 -6.69 -21.78 -31.76
C THR A 17 -5.63 -22.60 -31.04
N SER A 18 -4.67 -23.16 -31.76
CA SER A 18 -3.53 -23.91 -31.22
C SER A 18 -2.33 -23.79 -32.14
N GLY A 19 -1.16 -23.79 -31.56
CA GLY A 19 0.12 -23.77 -32.30
C GLY A 19 1.26 -23.53 -31.34
N ARG A 20 2.48 -23.99 -31.70
CA ARG A 20 3.63 -23.86 -30.80
C ARG A 20 4.93 -23.71 -31.57
N SER A 21 5.79 -22.81 -31.10
CA SER A 21 7.22 -22.74 -31.38
C SER A 21 8.00 -23.10 -30.11
N CYS A 22 9.30 -22.86 -30.10
CA CYS A 22 10.12 -23.06 -28.90
C CYS A 22 9.70 -22.13 -27.74
N ASN A 23 9.28 -20.91 -28.04
CA ASN A 23 9.11 -19.85 -27.05
C ASN A 23 7.73 -19.19 -27.04
N MET A 24 6.92 -19.48 -28.04
CA MET A 24 5.56 -18.92 -28.15
C MET A 24 4.56 -20.03 -28.45
N PHE A 25 3.34 -19.87 -27.93
CA PHE A 25 2.26 -20.81 -28.23
C PHE A 25 0.90 -20.10 -28.23
N ILE A 26 -0.02 -20.71 -28.97
CA ILE A 26 -1.43 -20.28 -29.06
C ILE A 26 -2.26 -21.25 -28.25
N GLU A 27 -3.16 -20.76 -27.46
CA GLU A 27 -4.20 -21.52 -26.77
C GLU A 27 -5.49 -20.70 -26.83
N ASP A 28 -6.49 -21.26 -27.51
CA ASP A 28 -7.77 -20.61 -27.82
C ASP A 28 -7.59 -19.24 -28.51
N ASP A 29 -8.04 -18.16 -27.88
CA ASP A 29 -7.90 -16.81 -28.41
C ASP A 29 -6.69 -16.06 -27.91
N CYS A 30 -5.79 -16.71 -27.16
CA CYS A 30 -4.61 -16.11 -26.57
C CYS A 30 -3.33 -16.61 -27.23
N ILE A 31 -2.33 -15.73 -27.28
CA ILE A 31 -0.95 -16.08 -27.63
C ILE A 31 -0.01 -15.70 -26.49
N TYR A 32 0.80 -16.65 -26.05
CA TYR A 32 1.66 -16.55 -24.89
C TYR A 32 3.15 -16.61 -25.25
N SER A 33 3.98 -16.06 -24.36
CA SER A 33 5.44 -16.15 -24.44
C SER A 33 5.98 -16.92 -23.24
N TYR A 34 6.72 -18.00 -23.50
CA TYR A 34 7.33 -18.93 -22.54
C TYR A 34 6.35 -19.71 -21.65
N GLY A 35 5.25 -19.13 -21.23
CA GLY A 35 4.26 -19.76 -20.36
C GLY A 35 2.99 -18.93 -20.22
N HIS A 36 1.96 -19.49 -19.58
CA HIS A 36 0.65 -18.84 -19.39
C HIS A 36 0.71 -17.57 -18.54
N HIS A 37 1.79 -17.39 -17.80
CA HIS A 37 2.01 -16.18 -16.99
C HIS A 37 2.28 -14.92 -17.82
N PHE A 38 2.47 -15.03 -19.14
CA PHE A 38 2.69 -13.90 -20.01
C PHE A 38 1.89 -13.98 -21.31
N CYS A 39 0.64 -13.52 -21.26
CA CYS A 39 -0.21 -13.34 -22.41
C CYS A 39 0.27 -12.11 -23.21
N ILE A 40 0.69 -12.33 -24.47
CA ILE A 40 1.10 -11.24 -25.35
C ILE A 40 -0.11 -10.54 -25.94
N ALA A 41 -1.10 -11.33 -26.40
CA ALA A 41 -2.28 -10.80 -27.04
C ALA A 41 -3.46 -11.78 -26.94
N LYS A 42 -4.69 -11.23 -27.00
CA LYS A 42 -5.96 -11.96 -27.01
C LYS A 42 -6.88 -11.41 -28.08
N ARG A 43 -7.45 -12.26 -28.92
CA ARG A 43 -8.48 -11.89 -29.88
C ARG A 43 -9.80 -11.66 -29.13
N VAL A 44 -10.44 -10.49 -29.34
CA VAL A 44 -11.64 -10.07 -28.59
C VAL A 44 -12.79 -9.65 -29.50
N GLY A 45 -12.97 -10.37 -30.59
CA GLY A 45 -14.01 -10.12 -31.55
C GLY A 45 -13.48 -9.88 -32.97
N LYS A 46 -14.38 -9.60 -33.91
CA LYS A 46 -14.00 -9.44 -35.30
C LYS A 46 -13.15 -8.17 -35.50
N GLY A 47 -11.88 -8.37 -35.80
CA GLY A 47 -10.97 -7.28 -36.16
C GLY A 47 -10.28 -6.57 -35.00
N THR A 48 -10.41 -7.03 -33.74
CA THR A 48 -9.74 -6.40 -32.58
C THR A 48 -8.91 -7.41 -31.79
N VAL A 49 -7.74 -6.97 -31.36
CA VAL A 49 -6.81 -7.71 -30.51
C VAL A 49 -6.42 -6.88 -29.31
N LEU A 50 -6.58 -7.44 -28.11
CA LEU A 50 -5.94 -6.92 -26.91
C LEU A 50 -4.45 -7.18 -26.98
N MET A 51 -3.63 -6.18 -26.70
CA MET A 51 -2.17 -6.28 -26.68
C MET A 51 -1.63 -5.89 -25.32
N THR A 52 -0.68 -6.69 -24.80
CA THR A 52 0.01 -6.31 -23.56
C THR A 52 0.86 -5.07 -23.73
N THR A 53 0.90 -4.22 -22.67
CA THR A 53 1.87 -3.13 -22.56
C THR A 53 3.15 -3.55 -21.85
N GLN A 54 3.18 -4.75 -21.23
CA GLN A 54 4.31 -5.23 -20.47
C GLN A 54 5.48 -5.72 -21.33
N THR A 55 6.68 -5.48 -20.84
CA THR A 55 7.92 -6.00 -21.44
C THR A 55 8.87 -6.41 -20.33
N TYR A 56 9.19 -7.71 -20.25
CA TYR A 56 10.10 -8.25 -19.22
C TYR A 56 11.56 -8.35 -19.68
N SER A 57 11.79 -8.53 -20.98
CA SER A 57 13.12 -8.74 -21.53
C SER A 57 13.20 -8.37 -23.01
N LYS A 58 14.41 -8.32 -23.55
CA LYS A 58 14.63 -8.16 -25.00
C LYS A 58 13.95 -9.26 -25.83
N SER A 59 13.88 -10.49 -25.31
CA SER A 59 13.23 -11.60 -25.97
C SER A 59 11.71 -11.44 -26.01
N THR A 60 11.09 -11.08 -24.88
CA THR A 60 9.64 -10.81 -24.83
C THR A 60 9.25 -9.61 -25.68
N ALA A 61 10.08 -8.56 -25.74
CA ALA A 61 9.87 -7.43 -26.65
C ALA A 61 9.86 -7.86 -28.14
N LYS A 62 10.74 -8.78 -28.53
CA LYS A 62 10.74 -9.37 -29.89
C LYS A 62 9.47 -10.17 -30.16
N HIS A 63 9.00 -10.97 -29.19
CA HIS A 63 7.76 -11.73 -29.33
C HIS A 63 6.55 -10.82 -29.48
N ILE A 64 6.44 -9.75 -28.67
CA ILE A 64 5.40 -8.72 -28.82
C ILE A 64 5.46 -8.07 -30.20
N SER A 65 6.67 -7.74 -30.69
CA SER A 65 6.85 -7.16 -32.01
C SER A 65 6.40 -8.12 -33.13
N CYS A 66 6.70 -9.42 -33.03
CA CYS A 66 6.23 -10.42 -33.99
C CYS A 66 4.69 -10.46 -34.04
N VAL A 67 4.04 -10.50 -32.88
CA VAL A 67 2.56 -10.53 -32.79
C VAL A 67 1.96 -9.24 -33.32
N ARG A 68 2.49 -8.08 -32.92
CA ARG A 68 2.03 -6.78 -33.42
C ARG A 68 2.12 -6.68 -34.93
N ASN A 69 3.23 -7.12 -35.51
CA ASN A 69 3.42 -7.08 -36.95
C ASN A 69 2.48 -8.06 -37.67
N ALA A 70 2.26 -9.25 -37.14
CA ALA A 70 1.32 -10.22 -37.70
C ALA A 70 -0.14 -9.73 -37.64
N THR A 71 -0.48 -8.99 -36.60
CA THR A 71 -1.84 -8.47 -36.36
C THR A 71 -2.02 -7.01 -36.78
N TYR A 72 -1.16 -6.48 -37.68
CA TYR A 72 -1.20 -5.05 -38.10
C TYR A 72 -2.54 -4.63 -38.70
N HIS A 73 -3.30 -5.57 -39.26
CA HIS A 73 -4.61 -5.35 -39.86
C HIS A 73 -5.79 -5.42 -38.86
N TYR A 74 -5.50 -5.67 -37.57
CA TYR A 74 -6.45 -5.62 -36.48
C TYR A 74 -6.37 -4.26 -35.76
N ASP A 75 -7.49 -3.84 -35.17
CA ASP A 75 -7.49 -2.77 -34.20
C ASP A 75 -6.82 -3.24 -32.90
N HIS A 76 -5.85 -2.48 -32.41
CA HIS A 76 -5.16 -2.81 -31.17
C HIS A 76 -5.72 -2.02 -29.99
N VAL A 77 -6.22 -2.72 -28.97
CA VAL A 77 -6.55 -2.19 -27.66
C VAL A 77 -5.49 -2.64 -26.68
N TYR A 78 -4.82 -1.68 -26.05
CA TYR A 78 -3.71 -1.99 -25.15
C TYR A 78 -4.16 -2.10 -23.70
N CYS A 79 -3.68 -3.12 -22.99
CA CYS A 79 -3.90 -3.34 -21.57
C CYS A 79 -2.65 -3.92 -20.90
N TYR A 80 -2.66 -4.01 -19.59
CA TYR A 80 -1.54 -4.58 -18.86
C TYR A 80 -1.40 -6.08 -19.15
N ASP A 81 -2.47 -6.84 -18.97
CA ASP A 81 -2.52 -8.28 -19.26
C ASP A 81 -3.83 -8.60 -20.00
N PRO A 82 -3.73 -9.06 -21.26
CA PRO A 82 -4.90 -9.41 -22.07
C PRO A 82 -5.78 -10.52 -21.49
N ASP A 83 -5.23 -11.37 -20.61
CA ASP A 83 -5.95 -12.47 -19.98
C ASP A 83 -6.45 -12.18 -18.56
N ALA A 84 -6.08 -11.01 -18.01
CA ALA A 84 -6.54 -10.57 -16.71
C ALA A 84 -7.97 -9.98 -16.74
N SER A 85 -8.59 -9.90 -15.58
CA SER A 85 -9.90 -9.25 -15.40
C SER A 85 -9.86 -7.75 -15.74
N HIS A 86 -11.02 -7.19 -16.08
CA HIS A 86 -11.14 -5.75 -16.32
C HIS A 86 -10.75 -4.90 -15.09
N ALA A 87 -11.12 -5.35 -13.90
CA ALA A 87 -10.76 -4.67 -12.66
C ALA A 87 -9.25 -4.65 -12.44
N GLU A 88 -8.57 -5.75 -12.73
CA GLU A 88 -7.11 -5.83 -12.63
C GLU A 88 -6.43 -4.89 -13.65
N ASN A 89 -6.88 -4.90 -14.90
CA ASN A 89 -6.32 -4.00 -15.93
C ASN A 89 -6.54 -2.52 -15.58
N GLN A 90 -7.71 -2.14 -15.05
CA GLN A 90 -7.96 -0.77 -14.60
C GLN A 90 -7.05 -0.40 -13.41
N ARG A 91 -6.88 -1.30 -12.45
CA ARG A 91 -5.97 -1.12 -11.33
C ARG A 91 -4.53 -0.89 -11.79
N ARG A 92 -4.08 -1.64 -12.80
CA ARG A 92 -2.72 -1.51 -13.36
C ARG A 92 -2.51 -0.19 -14.09
N PHE A 93 -3.46 0.28 -14.88
CA PHE A 93 -3.38 1.64 -15.47
C PHE A 93 -3.21 2.71 -14.39
N LEU A 94 -3.97 2.60 -13.30
CA LEU A 94 -3.87 3.54 -12.18
C LEU A 94 -2.52 3.46 -11.46
N GLU A 95 -1.97 2.26 -11.29
CA GLU A 95 -0.64 2.05 -10.69
C GLU A 95 0.46 2.65 -11.57
N GLU A 96 0.45 2.40 -12.89
CA GLU A 96 1.40 2.99 -13.83
C GLU A 96 1.39 4.53 -13.77
N ILE A 97 0.21 5.14 -13.74
CA ILE A 97 0.07 6.60 -13.57
C ILE A 97 0.68 7.04 -12.23
N ARG A 98 0.33 6.36 -11.13
CA ARG A 98 0.82 6.70 -9.78
C ARG A 98 2.33 6.59 -9.65
N GLU A 99 2.97 5.66 -10.35
CA GLU A 99 4.43 5.51 -10.39
C GLU A 99 5.12 6.70 -11.08
N LEU A 100 4.46 7.35 -12.05
CA LEU A 100 5.01 8.51 -12.77
C LEU A 100 4.87 9.84 -11.99
N LEU A 101 3.89 9.97 -11.10
CA LEU A 101 3.60 11.20 -10.39
C LEU A 101 4.77 11.74 -9.52
N PRO A 102 5.54 10.90 -8.79
CA PRO A 102 6.71 11.37 -8.06
C PRO A 102 7.80 11.97 -8.97
N TYR A 103 7.93 11.46 -10.20
CA TYR A 103 8.87 11.99 -11.18
C TYR A 103 8.35 13.31 -11.75
N LEU A 104 7.06 13.40 -12.05
CA LEU A 104 6.41 14.63 -12.48
C LEU A 104 6.61 15.77 -11.46
N ALA A 105 6.35 15.47 -10.17
CA ALA A 105 6.46 16.46 -9.09
C ALA A 105 7.88 17.02 -8.89
N LYS A 106 8.91 16.24 -9.23
CA LYS A 106 10.33 16.62 -9.07
C LYS A 106 10.96 17.15 -10.36
N ALA A 107 10.26 17.06 -11.48
CA ALA A 107 10.84 17.35 -12.79
C ALA A 107 10.99 18.84 -13.05
N ARG A 108 12.18 19.29 -13.48
CA ARG A 108 12.39 20.65 -14.00
C ARG A 108 11.74 20.85 -15.39
N LYS A 109 11.58 19.76 -16.15
CA LYS A 109 10.92 19.69 -17.46
C LYS A 109 9.87 18.59 -17.40
N PRO A 110 8.63 18.92 -17.05
CA PRO A 110 7.57 17.94 -16.79
C PRO A 110 6.96 17.33 -18.05
N GLU A 111 7.21 17.89 -19.24
CA GLU A 111 6.52 17.58 -20.51
C GLU A 111 6.59 16.07 -20.85
N LYS A 112 7.75 15.45 -20.58
CA LYS A 112 7.94 14.00 -20.80
C LYS A 112 6.95 13.19 -19.97
N TRP A 113 6.89 13.46 -18.67
CA TRP A 113 6.06 12.72 -17.72
C TRP A 113 4.58 12.99 -17.95
N ILE A 114 4.24 14.23 -18.32
CA ILE A 114 2.89 14.61 -18.73
C ILE A 114 2.45 13.77 -19.93
N HIS A 115 3.30 13.69 -20.96
CA HIS A 115 3.01 12.89 -22.15
C HIS A 115 2.84 11.41 -21.83
N GLU A 116 3.70 10.82 -21.01
CA GLU A 116 3.59 9.41 -20.59
C GLU A 116 2.27 9.15 -19.86
N ILE A 117 1.87 10.01 -18.91
CA ILE A 117 0.58 9.91 -18.21
C ILE A 117 -0.59 10.04 -19.18
N GLN A 118 -0.52 10.96 -20.14
CA GLN A 118 -1.56 11.11 -21.17
C GLN A 118 -1.70 9.84 -22.03
N VAL A 119 -0.59 9.23 -22.44
CA VAL A 119 -0.59 7.98 -23.21
C VAL A 119 -1.25 6.84 -22.42
N ILE A 120 -0.97 6.72 -21.12
CA ILE A 120 -1.60 5.69 -20.28
C ILE A 120 -3.10 6.00 -20.11
N SER A 121 -3.45 7.26 -19.88
CA SER A 121 -4.85 7.70 -19.72
C SER A 121 -5.68 7.42 -20.98
N GLU A 122 -5.12 7.70 -22.17
CA GLU A 122 -5.77 7.40 -23.46
C GLU A 122 -5.95 5.88 -23.67
N ARG A 123 -4.97 5.06 -23.29
CA ARG A 123 -5.08 3.60 -23.32
C ARG A 123 -6.21 3.11 -22.43
N ALA A 124 -6.25 3.60 -21.17
CA ALA A 124 -7.29 3.25 -20.22
C ALA A 124 -8.69 3.64 -20.73
N LYS A 125 -8.81 4.83 -21.33
CA LYS A 125 -10.05 5.32 -21.93
C LYS A 125 -10.52 4.41 -23.06
N LYS A 126 -9.65 4.13 -24.05
CA LYS A 126 -9.94 3.23 -25.17
C LYS A 126 -10.33 1.82 -24.72
N TYR A 127 -9.63 1.30 -23.68
CA TYR A 127 -9.94 0.00 -23.10
C TYR A 127 -11.35 -0.03 -22.49
N CYS A 128 -11.70 0.96 -21.67
CA CYS A 128 -13.02 1.03 -21.04
C CYS A 128 -14.14 1.25 -22.08
N GLU A 129 -13.92 2.11 -23.08
CA GLU A 129 -14.87 2.35 -24.18
C GLU A 129 -15.10 1.11 -25.03
N PHE A 130 -14.03 0.37 -25.35
CA PHE A 130 -14.13 -0.86 -26.14
C PHE A 130 -15.00 -1.95 -25.48
N PHE A 131 -14.87 -2.10 -24.16
CA PHE A 131 -15.63 -3.09 -23.39
C PHE A 131 -16.97 -2.57 -22.84
N ASP A 132 -17.30 -1.30 -23.09
CA ASP A 132 -18.47 -0.63 -22.49
C ASP A 132 -18.52 -0.80 -20.96
N ILE A 133 -17.37 -0.65 -20.31
CA ILE A 133 -17.24 -0.78 -18.87
C ILE A 133 -17.03 0.57 -18.21
N LYS A 134 -17.62 0.72 -17.03
CA LYS A 134 -17.43 1.91 -16.21
C LYS A 134 -15.98 2.00 -15.74
N MET A 135 -15.35 3.14 -16.01
CA MET A 135 -14.02 3.42 -15.49
C MET A 135 -14.06 3.61 -13.97
N GLU A 136 -13.07 3.05 -13.26
CA GLU A 136 -12.89 3.26 -11.82
C GLU A 136 -12.73 4.76 -11.51
N LYS A 137 -13.32 5.20 -10.40
CA LYS A 137 -13.38 6.63 -10.03
C LYS A 137 -12.02 7.29 -9.95
N ASP A 138 -11.05 6.61 -9.36
CA ASP A 138 -9.69 7.13 -9.19
C ASP A 138 -8.96 7.25 -10.54
N LEU A 139 -9.17 6.29 -11.44
CA LEU A 139 -8.61 6.31 -12.80
C LEU A 139 -9.29 7.39 -13.64
N ALA A 140 -10.60 7.56 -13.54
CA ALA A 140 -11.36 8.58 -14.26
C ALA A 140 -10.90 10.00 -13.92
N MET A 141 -10.44 10.25 -12.69
CA MET A 141 -9.87 11.55 -12.30
C MET A 141 -8.67 11.94 -13.16
N PHE A 142 -7.78 10.98 -13.46
CA PHE A 142 -6.60 11.24 -14.29
C PHE A 142 -6.94 11.38 -15.78
N VAL A 143 -7.89 10.56 -16.26
CA VAL A 143 -8.31 10.56 -17.67
C VAL A 143 -9.09 11.83 -18.04
N GLN A 144 -9.89 12.37 -17.13
CA GLN A 144 -10.73 13.55 -17.37
C GLN A 144 -10.01 14.89 -17.12
N SER A 145 -8.82 14.88 -16.53
CA SER A 145 -8.14 16.13 -16.24
C SER A 145 -7.42 16.69 -17.48
N GLU A 146 -7.97 17.74 -18.05
CA GLU A 146 -7.34 18.52 -19.13
C GLU A 146 -6.09 19.28 -18.66
N ASN A 147 -5.86 19.35 -17.34
CA ASN A 147 -4.78 20.12 -16.74
C ASN A 147 -4.06 19.30 -15.65
N LEU A 148 -2.89 18.79 -15.99
CA LEU A 148 -2.07 17.94 -15.09
C LEU A 148 -1.57 18.64 -13.82
N ASN A 149 -1.58 19.96 -13.75
CA ASN A 149 -1.34 20.68 -12.49
C ASN A 149 -2.48 20.43 -11.50
N LYS A 150 -3.75 20.45 -11.95
CA LYS A 150 -4.90 20.04 -11.14
C LYS A 150 -4.84 18.55 -10.76
N THR A 151 -4.27 17.71 -11.62
CA THR A 151 -4.04 16.30 -11.37
C THR A 151 -3.01 16.10 -10.26
N ASN A 152 -1.95 16.89 -10.23
CA ASN A 152 -0.92 16.83 -9.19
C ASN A 152 -1.50 17.25 -7.82
N GLU A 153 -2.27 18.32 -7.77
CA GLU A 153 -2.99 18.77 -6.57
C GLU A 153 -4.00 17.71 -6.07
N ALA A 154 -4.76 17.12 -7.00
CA ALA A 154 -5.70 16.05 -6.70
C ALA A 154 -4.99 14.79 -6.17
N TYR A 155 -3.82 14.45 -6.72
CA TYR A 155 -2.99 13.35 -6.26
C TYR A 155 -2.41 13.60 -4.86
N GLU A 156 -1.87 14.78 -4.60
CA GLU A 156 -1.40 15.15 -3.26
C GLU A 156 -2.54 15.11 -2.22
N ALA A 157 -3.73 15.57 -2.60
CA ALA A 157 -4.91 15.48 -1.77
C ALA A 157 -5.30 14.01 -1.49
N GLU A 158 -5.23 13.13 -2.50
CA GLU A 158 -5.51 11.70 -2.33
C GLU A 158 -4.45 11.00 -1.48
N LEU A 159 -3.15 11.32 -1.65
CA LEU A 159 -2.09 10.82 -0.77
C LEU A 159 -2.34 11.21 0.69
N LYS A 160 -2.71 12.47 0.95
CA LYS A 160 -3.06 12.95 2.29
C LYS A 160 -4.28 12.20 2.86
N ARG A 161 -5.33 11.99 2.04
CA ARG A 161 -6.52 11.21 2.44
C ARG A 161 -6.19 9.75 2.73
N ARG A 162 -5.33 9.13 1.90
CA ARG A 162 -4.89 7.74 2.11
C ARG A 162 -4.07 7.61 3.38
N ALA A 163 -3.08 8.47 3.58
CA ALA A 163 -2.28 8.51 4.81
C ALA A 163 -3.15 8.73 6.06
N PHE A 164 -4.17 9.59 5.96
CA PHE A 164 -5.13 9.81 7.04
C PHE A 164 -5.99 8.56 7.32
N ARG A 165 -6.48 7.87 6.28
CA ARG A 165 -7.25 6.61 6.43
C ARG A 165 -6.40 5.51 7.07
N GLU A 166 -5.16 5.34 6.61
CA GLU A 166 -4.20 4.36 7.15
C GLU A 166 -3.85 4.68 8.61
N HIS A 167 -3.58 5.95 8.92
CA HIS A 167 -3.35 6.40 10.29
C HIS A 167 -4.56 6.13 11.20
N LYS A 168 -5.77 6.47 10.75
CA LYS A 168 -7.01 6.20 11.50
C LYS A 168 -7.21 4.70 11.76
N LEU A 169 -6.94 3.85 10.77
CA LEU A 169 -7.02 2.39 10.92
C LEU A 169 -5.97 1.88 11.91
N LEU A 170 -4.74 2.38 11.83
CA LEU A 170 -3.67 2.03 12.76
C LEU A 170 -4.05 2.42 14.19
N MET A 171 -4.57 3.65 14.38
CA MET A 171 -5.00 4.12 15.71
C MET A 171 -6.16 3.30 16.26
N LYS A 172 -7.09 2.86 15.41
CA LYS A 172 -8.17 1.95 15.81
C LYS A 172 -7.61 0.61 16.29
N LYS A 173 -6.70 -0.01 15.54
CA LYS A 173 -6.04 -1.27 15.93
C LYS A 173 -5.27 -1.12 17.24
N LYS A 174 -4.53 -0.02 17.43
CA LYS A 174 -3.81 0.26 18.68
C LYS A 174 -4.78 0.37 19.87
N ARG A 175 -5.92 1.05 19.69
CA ARG A 175 -6.94 1.16 20.74
C ARG A 175 -7.52 -0.22 21.10
N GLU A 176 -7.87 -1.04 20.12
CA GLU A 176 -8.38 -2.39 20.35
C GLU A 176 -7.35 -3.28 21.09
N GLN A 177 -6.06 -3.16 20.72
CA GLN A 177 -4.99 -3.86 21.44
C GLN A 177 -4.86 -3.38 22.89
N LEU A 178 -4.96 -2.09 23.12
CA LEU A 178 -4.88 -1.49 24.45
C LEU A 178 -6.08 -1.88 25.33
N GLU A 179 -7.30 -1.91 24.77
CA GLU A 179 -8.49 -2.41 25.46
C GLU A 179 -8.34 -3.88 25.88
N LYS A 180 -7.86 -4.74 24.96
CA LYS A 180 -7.55 -6.15 25.28
C LYS A 180 -6.51 -6.25 26.39
N TRP A 181 -5.45 -5.44 26.33
CA TRP A 181 -4.43 -5.41 27.36
C TRP A 181 -5.00 -5.03 28.73
N HIS A 182 -5.84 -3.99 28.83
CA HIS A 182 -6.51 -3.60 30.07
C HIS A 182 -7.45 -4.69 30.60
N ASN A 183 -8.04 -5.48 29.72
CA ASN A 183 -8.91 -6.61 30.09
C ASN A 183 -8.13 -7.90 30.39
N PHE A 184 -6.80 -7.88 30.35
CA PHE A 184 -5.94 -9.06 30.48
C PHE A 184 -6.18 -10.11 29.40
N GLU A 185 -6.52 -9.67 28.20
CA GLU A 185 -6.71 -10.48 27.00
C GLU A 185 -5.55 -10.24 26.03
N GLY A 186 -4.96 -11.33 25.51
CA GLY A 186 -3.90 -11.25 24.51
C GLY A 186 -2.50 -11.07 25.11
N SER A 187 -1.66 -10.26 24.45
CA SER A 187 -0.25 -10.08 24.83
C SER A 187 -0.10 -9.09 26.00
N ASP A 188 0.87 -9.33 26.87
CA ASP A 188 1.28 -8.41 27.95
C ASP A 188 2.07 -7.20 27.43
N TYR A 189 2.46 -7.24 26.14
CA TYR A 189 3.19 -6.19 25.46
C TYR A 189 2.36 -5.53 24.34
N VAL A 190 2.25 -4.19 24.35
CA VAL A 190 1.60 -3.40 23.31
C VAL A 190 2.62 -2.47 22.65
N SER A 191 3.00 -2.79 21.40
CA SER A 191 4.02 -2.05 20.67
C SER A 191 3.50 -0.75 20.03
N GLY A 192 4.42 0.18 19.78
CA GLY A 192 4.18 1.36 18.96
C GLY A 192 3.22 2.38 19.57
N LEU A 193 3.06 2.41 20.89
CA LEU A 193 2.37 3.48 21.58
C LEU A 193 3.31 4.68 21.78
N ASP A 194 2.78 5.88 21.55
CA ASP A 194 3.50 7.14 21.84
C ASP A 194 3.69 7.34 23.34
N TYR A 195 2.69 6.88 24.10
CA TYR A 195 2.67 6.93 25.57
C TYR A 195 2.30 5.57 26.12
N GLN A 196 3.02 5.14 27.15
CA GLN A 196 2.74 3.90 27.84
C GLN A 196 1.57 4.07 28.82
N GLU A 197 0.88 2.96 29.09
CA GLU A 197 -0.17 2.92 30.09
C GLU A 197 0.16 1.90 31.18
N LEU A 198 -0.59 1.97 32.28
CA LEU A 198 -0.40 1.20 33.49
C LEU A 198 -1.66 0.40 33.82
N ARG A 199 -1.48 -0.81 34.38
CA ARG A 199 -2.54 -1.58 35.03
C ARG A 199 -2.02 -2.25 36.29
N VAL A 200 -2.91 -2.59 37.20
CA VAL A 200 -2.57 -3.45 38.36
C VAL A 200 -2.50 -4.88 37.86
N ASN A 201 -1.42 -5.60 38.17
CA ASN A 201 -1.26 -7.00 37.77
C ASN A 201 -2.41 -7.86 38.34
N LYS A 202 -3.03 -8.70 37.48
CA LYS A 202 -4.18 -9.50 37.85
C LYS A 202 -3.81 -10.63 38.84
N ALA A 203 -2.67 -11.27 38.60
CA ALA A 203 -2.18 -12.38 39.39
C ALA A 203 -1.53 -11.92 40.72
N ASN A 204 -0.85 -10.77 40.68
CA ASN A 204 -0.16 -10.21 41.84
C ASN A 204 -0.52 -8.71 41.99
N LYS A 205 -1.57 -8.45 42.79
CA LYS A 205 -2.06 -7.08 43.05
C LYS A 205 -1.03 -6.13 43.70
N ASN A 206 0.10 -6.67 44.19
CA ASN A 206 1.20 -5.89 44.72
C ASN A 206 2.17 -5.39 43.61
N ARG A 207 1.78 -5.51 42.34
CA ARG A 207 2.56 -5.04 41.19
C ARG A 207 1.74 -4.22 40.24
N ILE A 208 2.40 -3.23 39.65
CA ILE A 208 1.89 -2.42 38.54
C ILE A 208 2.64 -2.84 37.29
N GLU A 209 1.92 -3.11 36.23
CA GLU A 209 2.46 -3.43 34.89
C GLU A 209 2.36 -2.26 33.96
N THR A 210 3.33 -2.15 33.06
CA THR A 210 3.30 -1.22 31.93
C THR A 210 2.94 -1.94 30.63
N THR A 211 2.47 -1.22 29.64
CA THR A 211 2.24 -1.74 28.27
C THR A 211 3.50 -2.28 27.57
N MET A 212 4.67 -2.12 28.15
CA MET A 212 5.95 -2.68 27.69
C MET A 212 6.42 -3.89 28.55
N ASP A 213 5.50 -4.55 29.23
CA ASP A 213 5.79 -5.74 30.05
C ASP A 213 6.83 -5.49 31.16
N VAL A 214 6.80 -4.31 31.76
CA VAL A 214 7.64 -3.99 32.90
C VAL A 214 6.78 -3.94 34.16
N GLU A 215 7.19 -4.72 35.15
CA GLU A 215 6.54 -4.78 36.46
C GLU A 215 7.26 -3.88 37.49
N ILE A 216 6.50 -3.14 38.26
CA ILE A 216 6.97 -2.25 39.34
C ILE A 216 6.25 -2.64 40.62
N PRO A 217 6.96 -2.76 41.77
CA PRO A 217 6.29 -2.98 43.06
C PRO A 217 5.28 -1.86 43.36
N PHE A 218 4.11 -2.25 43.85
CA PHE A 218 3.01 -1.32 44.11
C PHE A 218 3.39 -0.18 45.04
N GLU A 219 4.12 -0.46 46.13
CA GLU A 219 4.56 0.57 47.05
C GLU A 219 5.52 1.57 46.44
N VAL A 220 6.43 1.12 45.59
CA VAL A 220 7.37 1.99 44.88
C VAL A 220 6.62 2.93 43.92
N ALA A 221 5.60 2.37 43.22
CA ALA A 221 4.77 3.17 42.33
C ALA A 221 3.92 4.19 43.10
N ARG A 222 3.41 3.82 44.31
CA ARG A 222 2.67 4.72 45.20
C ARG A 222 3.53 5.85 45.70
N GLU A 223 4.74 5.57 46.21
CA GLU A 223 5.70 6.58 46.65
C GLU A 223 6.03 7.58 45.52
N PHE A 224 6.24 7.04 44.30
CA PHE A 224 6.50 7.86 43.14
C PHE A 224 5.30 8.78 42.81
N TYR A 225 4.07 8.25 42.90
CA TYR A 225 2.86 9.01 42.67
C TYR A 225 2.72 10.17 43.69
N GLU A 226 2.98 9.92 44.97
CA GLU A 226 2.92 10.97 46.01
C GLU A 226 3.96 12.09 45.76
N LYS A 227 5.19 11.73 45.35
CA LYS A 227 6.22 12.68 44.90
C LYS A 227 5.78 13.46 43.65
N LEU A 228 5.12 12.80 42.70
CA LEU A 228 4.61 13.44 41.49
C LEU A 228 3.50 14.43 41.80
N LYS A 229 2.60 14.07 42.72
CA LYS A 229 1.49 14.87 43.19
C LYS A 229 1.95 16.10 43.94
N SER A 230 2.95 15.99 44.80
CA SER A 230 3.56 17.10 45.53
C SER A 230 4.50 17.98 44.69
N GLY A 231 4.80 17.58 43.46
CA GLY A 231 5.76 18.30 42.58
C GLY A 231 7.22 18.10 43.01
N ALA A 232 7.52 17.13 43.88
CA ALA A 232 8.86 16.90 44.40
C ALA A 232 9.77 16.12 43.45
N ILE A 233 9.23 15.52 42.38
CA ILE A 233 10.02 14.76 41.39
C ILE A 233 10.92 15.69 40.58
N LYS A 234 12.16 15.21 40.38
CA LYS A 234 13.19 15.88 39.56
C LYS A 234 13.75 14.90 38.51
N VAL A 235 14.31 15.44 37.43
CA VAL A 235 15.12 14.68 36.49
C VAL A 235 16.29 14.08 37.26
N GLY A 236 16.54 12.76 37.06
CA GLY A 236 17.52 11.97 37.82
C GLY A 236 16.92 11.13 38.95
N ASP A 237 15.74 11.47 39.45
CA ASP A 237 15.04 10.63 40.46
C ASP A 237 14.76 9.23 39.89
N LYS A 238 14.73 8.24 40.78
CA LYS A 238 14.51 6.86 40.36
C LYS A 238 13.10 6.39 40.72
N LEU A 239 12.46 5.71 39.77
CA LEU A 239 11.34 4.82 39.99
C LEU A 239 11.85 3.39 39.86
N PHE A 240 11.99 2.69 40.97
CA PHE A 240 12.60 1.37 41.03
C PHE A 240 14.04 1.41 40.43
N TYR A 241 14.32 0.73 39.32
CA TYR A 241 15.62 0.76 38.65
C TYR A 241 15.72 1.85 37.55
N TYR A 242 14.64 2.57 37.24
CA TYR A 242 14.58 3.46 36.11
C TYR A 242 14.66 4.93 36.52
N ALA A 243 15.55 5.69 35.91
CA ALA A 243 15.68 7.12 36.18
C ALA A 243 14.68 7.94 35.38
N VAL A 244 14.17 9.02 35.96
CA VAL A 244 13.45 10.08 35.27
C VAL A 244 14.45 10.81 34.35
N ARG A 245 14.27 10.64 33.03
CA ARG A 245 15.18 11.22 32.03
C ARG A 245 14.77 12.61 31.58
N ARG A 246 13.45 12.81 31.48
CA ARG A 246 12.85 14.08 31.04
C ARG A 246 11.51 14.24 31.72
N MET A 247 11.17 15.49 32.03
CA MET A 247 9.88 15.85 32.58
C MET A 247 9.54 17.27 32.20
N ASP A 248 8.31 17.46 31.73
CA ASP A 248 7.70 18.77 31.49
C ASP A 248 6.26 18.81 32.02
N SER A 249 5.49 19.85 31.65
CA SER A 249 4.09 20.00 32.07
C SER A 249 3.15 18.94 31.50
N LYS A 250 3.52 18.28 30.38
CA LYS A 250 2.66 17.34 29.62
C LYS A 250 3.06 15.90 29.82
N GLU A 251 4.37 15.63 29.88
CA GLU A 251 4.89 14.27 29.85
C GLU A 251 6.06 14.05 30.81
N ILE A 252 6.30 12.79 31.13
CA ILE A 252 7.43 12.32 31.92
C ILE A 252 8.01 11.06 31.24
N ALA A 253 9.32 11.05 31.04
CA ALA A 253 10.06 9.93 30.53
C ALA A 253 10.86 9.25 31.65
N ILE A 254 10.60 7.96 31.88
CA ILE A 254 11.22 7.14 32.94
C ILE A 254 11.87 5.94 32.26
N GLY A 255 13.19 5.84 32.28
CA GLY A 255 13.89 4.83 31.48
C GLY A 255 13.58 4.99 29.99
N CYS A 256 13.05 3.94 29.36
CA CYS A 256 12.58 3.94 27.96
C CYS A 256 11.07 4.22 27.80
N HIS A 257 10.35 4.42 28.89
CA HIS A 257 8.91 4.66 28.89
C HIS A 257 8.59 6.15 28.92
N THR A 258 7.65 6.58 28.09
CA THR A 258 7.10 7.94 28.14
C THR A 258 5.63 7.88 28.53
N PHE A 259 5.24 8.65 29.51
CA PHE A 259 3.88 8.73 30.03
C PHE A 259 3.33 10.14 29.90
N LYS A 260 2.03 10.29 29.66
CA LYS A 260 1.35 11.56 29.87
C LYS A 260 1.27 11.83 31.37
N ARG A 261 1.73 12.98 31.80
CA ARG A 261 1.70 13.35 33.22
C ARG A 261 0.29 13.30 33.81
N ARG A 262 -0.69 13.80 33.06
CA ARG A 262 -2.11 13.74 33.47
C ARG A 262 -2.56 12.27 33.64
N TYR A 263 -2.20 11.39 32.74
CA TYR A 263 -2.56 9.97 32.83
C TYR A 263 -2.01 9.33 34.13
N LEU A 264 -0.73 9.59 34.46
CA LEU A 264 -0.14 9.10 35.72
C LEU A 264 -0.86 9.62 36.94
N MET A 265 -1.26 10.90 36.93
CA MET A 265 -2.05 11.51 38.04
C MET A 265 -3.43 10.87 38.18
N ASP A 266 -4.13 10.66 37.07
CA ASP A 266 -5.46 10.04 37.05
C ASP A 266 -5.38 8.55 37.45
N PHE A 267 -4.37 7.81 36.98
CA PHE A 267 -4.11 6.43 37.38
C PHE A 267 -3.84 6.35 38.91
N GLY A 268 -2.90 7.15 39.40
CA GLY A 268 -2.52 7.14 40.81
C GLY A 268 -3.67 7.52 41.74
N LYS A 269 -4.50 8.50 41.35
CA LYS A 269 -5.71 8.86 42.10
C LYS A 269 -6.71 7.69 42.19
N ARG A 270 -6.84 6.91 41.13
CA ARG A 270 -7.77 5.76 41.08
C ARG A 270 -7.25 4.54 41.83
N VAL A 271 -5.94 4.34 41.88
CA VAL A 271 -5.32 3.08 42.33
C VAL A 271 -4.75 3.22 43.75
N PHE A 272 -4.26 4.41 44.16
CA PHE A 272 -3.55 4.62 45.41
C PHE A 272 -4.34 5.49 46.44
N CYS A 273 -5.41 6.13 46.03
CA CYS A 273 -6.31 6.90 46.89
C CYS A 273 -7.66 6.22 47.03
#